data_94f150d66cb3fd41be0ffd69e6273bb5
#
_entry.id   94f150d66cb3fd41be0ffd69e6273bb5
#
_cell.length_a   1.000
_cell.length_b   1.000
_cell.length_c   1.000
_cell.angle_alpha   90.00
_cell.angle_beta   90.00
_cell.angle_gamma   90.00
#
_symmetry.space_group_name_H-M   'P 1'
#
loop_
_entity.id
_entity.type
_entity.pdbx_description
1 polymer ?
#
loop_
_entity_poly.entity_id
_entity_poly.type
_entity_poly.pdbx_seq_one_letter_code
_entity_poly.pdbx_strand_id
1 'polypeptide(L)'
;MKSEDVEQKLSLFHRGFDKLFPAIRYYYENVRGHEWFTQITPQLWLGGAPVNTRDYAELVRLGINAVVNIRAERDDDVDFYAAHDIRYVRFVVPDVMVPTPAMLTASTDWIKTQVDDGRVVLVHCAKGRGRSATLLAGYLMREEGMTFDEANAFMKARRSLTKLEARHRAVLEAWIETQGQPRMDTDEHGLNSKNTD
;
A
#
# COMPACT_ATOMS: atom_id res chain seq x y z
N MET A 1 23.96 16.38 12.73
CA MET A 1 24.00 15.03 12.15
C MET A 1 23.57 15.18 10.71
N LYS A 2 24.46 15.00 9.75
CA LYS A 2 24.21 15.31 8.33
C LYS A 2 23.22 14.28 7.75
N SER A 3 22.35 14.70 6.84
CA SER A 3 21.34 13.84 6.18
C SER A 3 21.95 12.59 5.53
N GLU A 4 23.17 12.70 5.03
CA GLU A 4 23.95 11.59 4.46
C GLU A 4 24.26 10.47 5.47
N ASP A 5 24.52 10.79 6.75
CA ASP A 5 24.78 9.78 7.78
C ASP A 5 23.53 8.98 8.16
N VAL A 6 22.35 9.58 8.02
CA VAL A 6 21.07 8.91 8.27
C VAL A 6 20.71 7.99 7.11
N GLU A 7 20.90 8.43 5.86
CA GLU A 7 20.68 7.60 4.67
C GLU A 7 21.65 6.41 4.61
N GLN A 8 22.91 6.62 4.99
CA GLN A 8 23.91 5.55 4.99
C GLN A 8 23.63 4.50 6.09
N LYS A 9 23.18 4.92 7.28
CA LYS A 9 22.76 4.01 8.36
C LYS A 9 21.48 3.27 8.01
N LEU A 10 20.50 3.92 7.38
CA LEU A 10 19.28 3.28 6.85
C LEU A 10 19.63 2.25 5.77
N SER A 11 20.56 2.55 4.86
CA SER A 11 21.03 1.63 3.82
C SER A 11 21.71 0.37 4.39
N LEU A 12 22.52 0.51 5.44
CA LEU A 12 23.18 -0.62 6.12
C LEU A 12 22.17 -1.49 6.90
N PHE A 13 21.21 -0.87 7.55
CA PHE A 13 20.13 -1.58 8.26
C PHE A 13 19.24 -2.37 7.28
N HIS A 14 18.90 -1.77 6.14
CA HIS A 14 18.13 -2.45 5.08
C HIS A 14 18.89 -3.63 4.48
N ARG A 15 20.19 -3.51 4.23
CA ARG A 15 21.04 -4.62 3.74
C ARG A 15 21.12 -5.80 4.74
N GLY A 16 21.17 -5.52 6.03
CA GLY A 16 21.11 -6.54 7.09
C GLY A 16 19.73 -7.22 7.17
N PHE A 17 18.69 -6.42 7.03
CA PHE A 17 17.31 -6.89 7.05
C PHE A 17 16.98 -7.78 5.84
N ASP A 18 17.47 -7.44 4.65
CA ASP A 18 17.28 -8.24 3.42
C ASP A 18 17.88 -9.64 3.55
N LYS A 19 19.00 -9.78 4.25
CA LYS A 19 19.61 -11.10 4.53
C LYS A 19 18.79 -11.94 5.51
N LEU A 20 18.10 -11.32 6.45
CA LEU A 20 17.24 -11.99 7.43
C LEU A 20 15.81 -12.22 6.91
N PHE A 21 15.43 -11.55 5.84
CA PHE A 21 14.08 -11.59 5.31
C PHE A 21 13.60 -13.02 4.95
N PRO A 22 14.39 -13.88 4.31
CA PRO A 22 14.00 -15.27 4.03
C PRO A 22 13.72 -16.07 5.31
N ALA A 23 14.52 -15.89 6.37
CA ALA A 23 14.34 -16.57 7.65
C ALA A 23 13.08 -16.06 8.38
N ILE A 24 12.84 -14.75 8.35
CA ILE A 24 11.63 -14.12 8.90
C ILE A 24 10.40 -14.66 8.18
N ARG A 25 10.44 -14.73 6.85
CA ARG A 25 9.35 -15.26 6.05
C ARG A 25 9.10 -16.73 6.34
N TYR A 26 10.15 -17.55 6.35
CA TYR A 26 10.06 -18.97 6.72
C TYR A 26 9.38 -19.17 8.07
N TYR A 27 9.74 -18.36 9.07
CA TYR A 27 9.11 -18.39 10.38
C TYR A 27 7.60 -18.09 10.31
N TYR A 28 7.21 -17.03 9.58
CA TYR A 28 5.80 -16.68 9.46
C TYR A 28 4.99 -17.74 8.70
N GLU A 29 5.51 -18.27 7.59
CA GLU A 29 4.80 -19.27 6.78
C GLU A 29 4.77 -20.64 7.45
N ASN A 30 5.93 -21.15 7.90
CA ASN A 30 6.06 -22.56 8.30
C ASN A 30 5.93 -22.80 9.81
N VAL A 31 6.26 -21.81 10.64
CA VAL A 31 6.15 -21.94 12.11
C VAL A 31 4.84 -21.35 12.62
N ARG A 32 4.39 -20.23 12.03
CA ARG A 32 3.17 -19.55 12.44
C ARG A 32 1.97 -19.88 11.53
N GLY A 33 2.16 -20.58 10.43
CA GLY A 33 1.10 -20.99 9.51
C GLY A 33 0.38 -19.84 8.81
N HIS A 34 1.07 -18.68 8.62
CA HIS A 34 0.47 -17.52 7.96
C HIS A 34 0.68 -17.58 6.46
N GLU A 35 -0.38 -17.34 5.70
CA GLU A 35 -0.27 -17.14 4.26
C GLU A 35 0.48 -15.84 3.94
N TRP A 36 1.33 -15.87 2.89
CA TRP A 36 2.07 -14.68 2.48
C TRP A 36 1.17 -13.66 1.79
N PHE A 37 0.23 -14.12 1.00
CA PHE A 37 -0.84 -13.34 0.39
C PHE A 37 -2.18 -13.83 0.95
N THR A 38 -2.99 -12.92 1.46
CA THR A 38 -4.28 -13.24 2.08
C THR A 38 -5.39 -12.48 1.36
N GLN A 39 -6.41 -13.20 0.93
CA GLN A 39 -7.60 -12.60 0.33
C GLN A 39 -8.41 -11.84 1.38
N ILE A 40 -8.70 -10.58 1.13
CA ILE A 40 -9.50 -9.73 2.01
C ILE A 40 -10.94 -9.60 1.49
N THR A 41 -11.10 -9.37 0.19
CA THR A 41 -12.37 -9.45 -0.53
C THR A 41 -12.16 -10.27 -1.81
N PRO A 42 -13.18 -10.60 -2.59
CA PRO A 42 -12.99 -11.31 -3.85
C PRO A 42 -11.95 -10.68 -4.79
N GLN A 43 -11.82 -9.34 -4.77
CA GLN A 43 -10.91 -8.60 -5.64
C GLN A 43 -9.73 -7.97 -4.91
N LEU A 44 -9.64 -8.05 -3.58
CA LEU A 44 -8.58 -7.38 -2.81
C LEU A 44 -7.77 -8.38 -2.00
N TRP A 45 -6.46 -8.30 -2.15
CA TRP A 45 -5.47 -9.10 -1.42
C TRP A 45 -4.52 -8.21 -0.63
N LEU A 46 -4.12 -8.67 0.54
CA LEU A 46 -3.13 -8.03 1.39
C LEU A 46 -1.96 -8.98 1.61
N GLY A 47 -0.73 -8.51 1.36
CA GLY A 47 0.41 -9.40 1.45
C GLY A 47 1.74 -8.75 1.80
N GLY A 48 2.72 -9.62 1.97
CA GLY A 48 4.13 -9.25 1.93
C GLY A 48 4.61 -9.11 0.48
N ALA A 49 5.84 -8.66 0.33
CA ALA A 49 6.43 -8.47 -0.99
C ALA A 49 6.66 -9.81 -1.72
N PRO A 50 6.39 -9.89 -3.03
CA PRO A 50 6.95 -10.95 -3.85
C PRO A 50 8.48 -10.74 -3.95
N VAL A 51 9.26 -11.78 -3.70
CA VAL A 51 10.72 -11.67 -3.66
C VAL A 51 11.44 -12.75 -4.46
N ASN A 52 10.74 -13.79 -4.88
CA ASN A 52 11.31 -14.90 -5.64
C ASN A 52 10.33 -15.40 -6.71
N THR A 53 10.82 -16.21 -7.64
CA THR A 53 10.04 -16.73 -8.77
C THR A 53 8.75 -17.44 -8.34
N ARG A 54 8.77 -18.16 -7.19
CA ARG A 54 7.59 -18.84 -6.65
C ARG A 54 6.49 -17.85 -6.29
N ASP A 55 6.85 -16.69 -5.71
CA ASP A 55 5.88 -15.67 -5.31
C ASP A 55 5.20 -15.06 -6.53
N TYR A 56 6.00 -14.72 -7.55
CA TYR A 56 5.47 -14.19 -8.80
C TYR A 56 4.56 -15.20 -9.51
N ALA A 57 4.95 -16.48 -9.56
CA ALA A 57 4.08 -17.54 -10.08
C ALA A 57 2.78 -17.69 -9.27
N GLU A 58 2.85 -17.51 -7.96
CA GLU A 58 1.69 -17.53 -7.06
C GLU A 58 0.73 -16.37 -7.33
N LEU A 59 1.21 -15.15 -7.65
CA LEU A 59 0.35 -14.04 -8.06
C LEU A 59 -0.50 -14.43 -9.27
N VAL A 60 0.11 -15.01 -10.28
CA VAL A 60 -0.60 -15.46 -11.49
C VAL A 60 -1.61 -16.56 -11.15
N ARG A 61 -1.23 -17.54 -10.32
CA ARG A 61 -2.12 -18.63 -9.87
C ARG A 61 -3.33 -18.12 -9.11
N LEU A 62 -3.17 -17.06 -8.32
CA LEU A 62 -4.24 -16.42 -7.56
C LEU A 62 -5.10 -15.47 -8.41
N GLY A 63 -4.77 -15.29 -9.69
CA GLY A 63 -5.47 -14.38 -10.59
C GLY A 63 -5.20 -12.90 -10.28
N ILE A 64 -4.16 -12.58 -9.49
CA ILE A 64 -3.77 -11.21 -9.19
C ILE A 64 -3.19 -10.59 -10.45
N ASN A 65 -3.84 -9.53 -10.95
CA ASN A 65 -3.49 -8.84 -12.19
C ASN A 65 -3.37 -7.32 -12.01
N ALA A 66 -3.32 -6.85 -10.74
CA ALA A 66 -2.98 -5.48 -10.38
C ALA A 66 -2.20 -5.48 -9.05
N VAL A 67 -1.14 -4.69 -8.92
CA VAL A 67 -0.28 -4.68 -7.74
C VAL A 67 0.04 -3.25 -7.30
N VAL A 68 -0.15 -3.00 -6.01
CA VAL A 68 0.28 -1.78 -5.32
C VAL A 68 1.45 -2.11 -4.40
N ASN A 69 2.62 -1.59 -4.72
CA ASN A 69 3.80 -1.64 -3.85
C ASN A 69 3.95 -0.33 -3.07
N ILE A 70 3.95 -0.40 -1.74
CA ILE A 70 4.12 0.81 -0.90
C ILE A 70 5.52 0.89 -0.26
N ARG A 71 6.50 0.16 -0.75
CA ARG A 71 7.85 0.15 -0.18
C ARG A 71 8.72 1.25 -0.75
N ALA A 72 9.41 2.00 0.14
CA ALA A 72 10.49 2.89 -0.26
C ALA A 72 11.77 2.13 -0.60
N GLU A 73 12.02 1.05 0.12
CA GLU A 73 13.30 0.34 0.13
C GLU A 73 13.59 -0.49 -1.12
N ARG A 74 12.56 -0.95 -1.84
CA ARG A 74 12.77 -1.83 -3.00
C ARG A 74 11.61 -1.79 -3.98
N ASP A 75 11.92 -1.91 -5.26
CA ASP A 75 10.94 -2.16 -6.32
C ASP A 75 10.67 -3.65 -6.51
N ASP A 76 9.62 -3.98 -7.25
CA ASP A 76 9.29 -5.33 -7.65
C ASP A 76 9.90 -5.64 -9.04
N ASP A 77 9.72 -6.86 -9.51
CA ASP A 77 10.06 -7.26 -10.88
C ASP A 77 9.01 -6.72 -11.86
N VAL A 78 9.22 -5.49 -12.31
CA VAL A 78 8.30 -4.80 -13.23
C VAL A 78 8.27 -5.44 -14.62
N ASP A 79 9.36 -6.10 -15.04
CA ASP A 79 9.43 -6.82 -16.32
C ASP A 79 8.53 -8.05 -16.26
N PHE A 80 8.52 -8.76 -15.13
CA PHE A 80 7.58 -9.86 -14.90
C PHE A 80 6.13 -9.37 -15.00
N TYR A 81 5.81 -8.23 -14.37
CA TYR A 81 4.46 -7.68 -14.41
C TYR A 81 4.03 -7.31 -15.83
N ALA A 82 4.91 -6.67 -16.57
CA ALA A 82 4.65 -6.33 -17.98
C ALA A 82 4.41 -7.57 -18.85
N ALA A 83 5.21 -8.63 -18.65
CA ALA A 83 5.08 -9.89 -19.39
C ALA A 83 3.77 -10.66 -19.11
N HIS A 84 3.12 -10.38 -17.96
CA HIS A 84 1.88 -11.08 -17.54
C HIS A 84 0.64 -10.17 -17.51
N ASP A 85 0.67 -9.00 -18.14
CA ASP A 85 -0.40 -7.97 -18.12
C ASP A 85 -0.84 -7.61 -16.69
N ILE A 86 0.09 -7.60 -15.73
CA ILE A 86 -0.18 -7.17 -14.37
C ILE A 86 0.04 -5.66 -14.27
N ARG A 87 -1.00 -4.90 -13.94
CA ARG A 87 -0.91 -3.46 -13.70
C ARG A 87 -0.13 -3.19 -12.42
N TYR A 88 0.73 -2.19 -12.44
CA TYR A 88 1.61 -1.90 -11.32
C TYR A 88 1.67 -0.42 -10.98
N VAL A 89 1.62 -0.12 -9.68
CA VAL A 89 1.90 1.21 -9.15
C VAL A 89 2.73 1.12 -7.88
N ARG A 90 3.62 2.08 -7.69
CA ARG A 90 4.44 2.19 -6.48
C ARG A 90 4.23 3.51 -5.76
N PHE A 91 4.00 3.44 -4.44
CA PHE A 91 4.00 4.57 -3.52
C PHE A 91 5.18 4.44 -2.56
N VAL A 92 6.00 5.49 -2.45
CA VAL A 92 7.27 5.41 -1.72
C VAL A 92 7.06 5.84 -0.27
N VAL A 93 6.79 4.87 0.63
CA VAL A 93 6.65 5.10 2.07
C VAL A 93 7.76 4.36 2.82
N PRO A 94 8.64 5.09 3.53
CA PRO A 94 9.70 4.48 4.35
C PRO A 94 9.13 3.51 5.38
N ASP A 95 9.94 2.51 5.79
CA ASP A 95 9.49 1.58 6.83
C ASP A 95 9.16 2.31 8.14
N VAL A 96 8.22 1.76 8.90
CA VAL A 96 7.63 2.33 10.11
C VAL A 96 6.89 3.67 9.94
N MET A 97 6.88 4.26 8.75
CA MET A 97 6.11 5.48 8.45
C MET A 97 4.68 5.14 8.00
N VAL A 98 3.84 6.17 7.96
CA VAL A 98 2.48 6.10 7.41
C VAL A 98 2.41 6.85 6.08
N PRO A 99 1.52 6.45 5.13
CA PRO A 99 1.33 7.20 3.89
C PRO A 99 0.78 8.61 4.18
N THR A 100 1.12 9.55 3.32
CA THR A 100 0.55 10.90 3.38
C THR A 100 -0.93 10.90 2.91
N PRO A 101 -1.74 11.93 3.27
CA PRO A 101 -3.10 12.07 2.75
C PRO A 101 -3.18 12.03 1.22
N ALA A 102 -2.24 12.69 0.52
CA ALA A 102 -2.16 12.66 -0.93
C ALA A 102 -1.91 11.24 -1.48
N MET A 103 -1.03 10.48 -0.83
CA MET A 103 -0.79 9.07 -1.20
C MET A 103 -2.00 8.18 -0.91
N LEU A 104 -2.73 8.43 0.18
CA LEU A 104 -3.98 7.72 0.48
C LEU A 104 -5.01 7.96 -0.63
N THR A 105 -5.22 9.21 -1.03
CA THR A 105 -6.12 9.56 -2.14
C THR A 105 -5.70 8.87 -3.43
N ALA A 106 -4.45 9.09 -3.87
CA ALA A 106 -3.97 8.54 -5.15
C ALA A 106 -3.99 7.01 -5.18
N SER A 107 -3.62 6.35 -4.07
CA SER A 107 -3.64 4.88 -4.00
C SER A 107 -5.05 4.32 -3.98
N THR A 108 -5.97 4.96 -3.26
CA THR A 108 -7.37 4.51 -3.20
C THR A 108 -8.06 4.73 -4.55
N ASP A 109 -7.82 5.85 -5.24
CA ASP A 109 -8.33 6.10 -6.59
C ASP A 109 -7.81 5.05 -7.59
N TRP A 110 -6.52 4.74 -7.52
CA TRP A 110 -5.94 3.72 -8.38
C TRP A 110 -6.53 2.33 -8.09
N ILE A 111 -6.63 1.92 -6.81
CA ILE A 111 -7.23 0.64 -6.43
C ILE A 111 -8.68 0.56 -6.92
N LYS A 112 -9.46 1.64 -6.71
CA LYS A 112 -10.86 1.71 -7.18
C LYS A 112 -10.95 1.51 -8.69
N THR A 113 -10.12 2.20 -9.46
CA THR A 113 -10.08 2.03 -10.91
C THR A 113 -9.81 0.58 -11.31
N GLN A 114 -8.85 -0.09 -10.66
CA GLN A 114 -8.55 -1.48 -10.99
C GLN A 114 -9.70 -2.42 -10.61
N VAL A 115 -10.34 -2.19 -9.47
CA VAL A 115 -11.50 -2.98 -9.01
C VAL A 115 -12.70 -2.78 -9.94
N ASP A 116 -12.99 -1.54 -10.34
CA ASP A 116 -14.06 -1.20 -11.29
C ASP A 116 -13.83 -1.86 -12.68
N ASP A 117 -12.55 -1.97 -13.09
CA ASP A 117 -12.13 -2.69 -14.30
C ASP A 117 -12.17 -4.23 -14.16
N GLY A 118 -12.66 -4.75 -13.02
CA GLY A 118 -12.78 -6.18 -12.75
C GLY A 118 -11.46 -6.87 -12.39
N ARG A 119 -10.41 -6.13 -12.09
CA ARG A 119 -9.09 -6.68 -11.72
C ARG A 119 -9.05 -7.13 -10.27
N VAL A 120 -8.13 -8.06 -10.00
CA VAL A 120 -7.79 -8.55 -8.68
C VAL A 120 -6.50 -7.86 -8.21
N VAL A 121 -6.59 -7.09 -7.13
CA VAL A 121 -5.54 -6.19 -6.67
C VAL A 121 -4.82 -6.76 -5.45
N LEU A 122 -3.49 -6.88 -5.50
CA LEU A 122 -2.65 -7.07 -4.33
C LEU A 122 -2.11 -5.74 -3.83
N VAL A 123 -2.34 -5.44 -2.55
CA VAL A 123 -1.68 -4.33 -1.85
C VAL A 123 -0.62 -4.90 -0.92
N HIS A 124 0.65 -4.56 -1.14
CA HIS A 124 1.72 -5.12 -0.33
C HIS A 124 2.76 -4.08 0.15
N CYS A 125 3.43 -4.44 1.24
CA CYS A 125 4.67 -3.82 1.69
C CYS A 125 5.69 -4.94 1.96
N ALA A 126 6.70 -4.73 2.80
CA ALA A 126 7.66 -5.81 3.09
C ALA A 126 7.01 -7.06 3.69
N LYS A 127 6.12 -6.90 4.68
CA LYS A 127 5.51 -8.01 5.45
C LYS A 127 3.98 -8.04 5.38
N GLY A 128 3.33 -7.09 4.74
CA GLY A 128 1.88 -7.01 4.68
C GLY A 128 1.20 -6.76 6.03
N ARG A 129 1.76 -5.88 6.88
CA ARG A 129 1.29 -5.69 8.26
C ARG A 129 0.79 -4.28 8.57
N GLY A 130 1.57 -3.25 8.26
CA GLY A 130 1.30 -1.84 8.60
C GLY A 130 1.01 -1.02 7.35
N ARG A 131 2.05 -0.61 6.60
CA ARG A 131 1.95 0.31 5.46
C ARG A 131 0.87 -0.09 4.43
N SER A 132 0.91 -1.34 3.95
CA SER A 132 -0.09 -1.85 3.00
C SER A 132 -1.47 -2.01 3.63
N ALA A 133 -1.54 -2.43 4.89
CA ALA A 133 -2.81 -2.49 5.60
C ALA A 133 -3.43 -1.10 5.80
N THR A 134 -2.61 -0.04 5.94
CA THR A 134 -3.12 1.34 6.02
C THR A 134 -3.77 1.76 4.70
N LEU A 135 -3.15 1.49 3.55
CA LEU A 135 -3.77 1.78 2.26
C LEU A 135 -5.08 1.03 2.09
N LEU A 136 -5.08 -0.26 2.40
CA LEU A 136 -6.28 -1.08 2.22
C LEU A 136 -7.39 -0.68 3.20
N ALA A 137 -7.04 -0.29 4.45
CA ALA A 137 -8.02 0.27 5.38
C ALA A 137 -8.62 1.57 4.84
N GLY A 138 -7.79 2.45 4.26
CA GLY A 138 -8.27 3.67 3.61
C GLY A 138 -9.28 3.38 2.49
N TYR A 139 -9.01 2.39 1.66
CA TYR A 139 -9.95 1.95 0.63
C TYR A 139 -11.27 1.47 1.24
N LEU A 140 -11.22 0.57 2.22
CA LEU A 140 -12.43 0.04 2.88
C LEU A 140 -13.24 1.14 3.59
N MET A 141 -12.56 2.12 4.20
CA MET A 141 -13.23 3.25 4.84
C MET A 141 -13.93 4.15 3.81
N ARG A 142 -13.27 4.45 2.68
CA ARG A 142 -13.81 5.39 1.69
C ARG A 142 -14.83 4.76 0.76
N GLU A 143 -14.57 3.57 0.25
CA GLU A 143 -15.40 2.93 -0.78
C GLU A 143 -16.49 2.03 -0.19
N GLU A 144 -16.22 1.37 0.96
CA GLU A 144 -17.17 0.48 1.61
C GLU A 144 -17.86 1.13 2.82
N GLY A 145 -17.52 2.39 3.13
CA GLY A 145 -18.14 3.16 4.23
C GLY A 145 -17.80 2.64 5.62
N MET A 146 -16.76 1.82 5.78
CA MET A 146 -16.36 1.27 7.06
C MET A 146 -15.71 2.34 7.95
N THR A 147 -15.96 2.28 9.26
CA THR A 147 -15.13 2.96 10.24
C THR A 147 -13.74 2.35 10.30
N PHE A 148 -12.78 3.05 10.90
CA PHE A 148 -11.44 2.48 11.12
C PHE A 148 -11.48 1.16 11.89
N ASP A 149 -12.31 1.05 12.93
CA ASP A 149 -12.40 -0.15 13.76
C ASP A 149 -12.99 -1.33 12.99
N GLU A 150 -14.01 -1.09 12.16
CA GLU A 150 -14.60 -2.10 11.29
C GLU A 150 -13.60 -2.58 10.23
N ALA A 151 -12.92 -1.68 9.53
CA ALA A 151 -11.90 -2.02 8.54
C ALA A 151 -10.74 -2.81 9.16
N ASN A 152 -10.24 -2.38 10.33
CA ASN A 152 -9.19 -3.08 11.06
C ASN A 152 -9.63 -4.48 11.51
N ALA A 153 -10.82 -4.61 12.10
CA ALA A 153 -11.37 -5.90 12.53
C ALA A 153 -11.60 -6.83 11.33
N PHE A 154 -12.16 -6.31 10.24
CA PHE A 154 -12.42 -7.05 9.02
C PHE A 154 -11.15 -7.65 8.39
N MET A 155 -10.10 -6.82 8.29
CA MET A 155 -8.79 -7.29 7.78
C MET A 155 -8.12 -8.25 8.76
N LYS A 156 -8.17 -7.97 10.07
CA LYS A 156 -7.51 -8.77 11.10
C LYS A 156 -8.11 -10.15 11.26
N ALA A 157 -9.43 -10.28 11.06
CA ALA A 157 -10.12 -11.57 11.05
C ALA A 157 -9.64 -12.51 9.93
N ARG A 158 -9.20 -11.94 8.79
CA ARG A 158 -8.70 -12.69 7.62
C ARG A 158 -7.18 -12.83 7.65
N ARG A 159 -6.47 -11.79 8.09
CA ARG A 159 -5.02 -11.73 8.18
C ARG A 159 -4.62 -11.26 9.58
N SER A 160 -4.37 -12.19 10.47
CA SER A 160 -4.00 -11.91 11.89
C SER A 160 -2.70 -11.12 12.02
N LEU A 161 -1.84 -11.10 10.98
CA LEU A 161 -0.63 -10.29 10.90
C LEU A 161 -0.89 -8.79 10.78
N THR A 162 -2.10 -8.36 10.42
CA THR A 162 -2.49 -6.95 10.32
C THR A 162 -2.23 -6.23 11.65
N LYS A 163 -1.47 -5.13 11.58
CA LYS A 163 -1.10 -4.34 12.75
C LYS A 163 -1.28 -2.86 12.44
N LEU A 164 -2.47 -2.36 12.69
CA LEU A 164 -2.79 -0.94 12.65
C LEU A 164 -2.76 -0.38 14.08
N GLU A 165 -1.95 0.65 14.28
CA GLU A 165 -1.71 1.31 15.56
C GLU A 165 -2.33 2.72 15.56
N ALA A 166 -2.29 3.43 16.69
CA ALA A 166 -2.87 4.77 16.83
C ALA A 166 -2.44 5.77 15.73
N ARG A 167 -1.18 5.71 15.27
CA ARG A 167 -0.67 6.56 14.18
C ARG A 167 -1.35 6.29 12.83
N HIS A 168 -1.73 5.03 12.54
CA HIS A 168 -2.44 4.65 11.33
C HIS A 168 -3.90 5.12 11.40
N ARG A 169 -4.52 4.98 12.59
CA ARG A 169 -5.86 5.52 12.87
C ARG A 169 -5.89 7.02 12.63
N ALA A 170 -4.99 7.75 13.28
CA ALA A 170 -4.97 9.22 13.22
C ALA A 170 -4.88 9.75 11.78
N VAL A 171 -4.01 9.16 10.93
CA VAL A 171 -3.88 9.61 9.54
C VAL A 171 -5.10 9.23 8.70
N LEU A 172 -5.71 8.06 8.93
CA LEU A 172 -6.87 7.60 8.18
C LEU A 172 -8.14 8.40 8.55
N GLU A 173 -8.39 8.62 9.83
CA GLU A 173 -9.55 9.39 10.30
C GLU A 173 -9.45 10.86 9.83
N ALA A 174 -8.28 11.49 9.99
CA ALA A 174 -8.07 12.85 9.49
C ALA A 174 -8.19 12.94 7.95
N TRP A 175 -7.73 11.92 7.22
CA TRP A 175 -7.85 11.88 5.77
C TRP A 175 -9.30 11.69 5.31
N ILE A 176 -10.06 10.77 5.93
CA ILE A 176 -11.44 10.50 5.53
C ILE A 176 -12.36 11.71 5.75
N GLU A 177 -12.11 12.50 6.78
CA GLU A 177 -12.83 13.76 7.04
C GLU A 177 -12.69 14.74 5.86
N THR A 178 -11.53 14.74 5.19
CA THR A 178 -11.29 15.61 4.02
C THR A 178 -11.98 15.12 2.74
N GLN A 179 -12.35 13.84 2.65
CA GLN A 179 -12.99 13.27 1.46
C GLN A 179 -14.47 13.67 1.32
N GLY A 180 -15.12 14.05 2.42
CA GLY A 180 -16.51 14.56 2.43
C GLY A 180 -16.63 16.05 2.14
N GLN A 181 -15.54 16.79 2.05
CA GLN A 181 -15.56 18.22 1.73
C GLN A 181 -15.48 18.43 0.20
N PRO A 182 -16.31 19.32 -0.40
CA PRO A 182 -16.16 19.68 -1.80
C PRO A 182 -14.74 20.18 -2.04
N ARG A 183 -14.07 19.68 -3.09
CA ARG A 183 -12.76 20.20 -3.52
C ARG A 183 -12.94 21.68 -3.80
N MET A 184 -12.26 22.54 -3.04
CA MET A 184 -12.11 23.94 -3.43
C MET A 184 -11.17 23.96 -4.62
N ASP A 185 -11.75 24.17 -5.81
CA ASP A 185 -10.96 24.40 -7.02
C ASP A 185 -10.13 25.67 -6.81
N THR A 186 -8.82 25.51 -6.70
CA THR A 186 -7.85 26.62 -6.65
C THR A 186 -7.52 27.07 -8.07
N ASP A 187 -8.54 27.35 -8.88
CA ASP A 187 -8.38 27.99 -10.19
C ASP A 187 -8.78 29.47 -10.08
N GLU A 188 -8.00 30.25 -9.35
CA GLU A 188 -7.97 31.70 -9.50
C GLU A 188 -6.56 32.17 -9.89
N HIS A 189 -6.18 31.93 -11.15
CA HIS A 189 -5.27 32.83 -11.85
C HIS A 189 -6.13 33.85 -12.61
N GLY A 190 -6.59 34.84 -11.88
CA GLY A 190 -7.14 36.06 -12.44
C GLY A 190 -6.05 36.81 -13.23
N LEU A 191 -6.02 36.61 -14.52
CA LEU A 191 -5.36 37.53 -15.47
C LEU A 191 -6.15 38.82 -15.53
N ASN A 192 -5.76 39.77 -14.72
CA ASN A 192 -6.22 41.15 -14.80
C ASN A 192 -5.42 41.88 -15.91
N SER A 193 -5.90 41.78 -17.12
CA SER A 193 -5.44 42.65 -18.23
C SER A 193 -6.15 43.99 -18.10
N LYS A 194 -5.54 44.98 -17.47
CA LYS A 194 -5.93 46.40 -17.66
C LYS A 194 -5.39 46.86 -19.02
N ASN A 195 -6.28 46.93 -19.96
CA ASN A 195 -6.14 47.87 -21.08
C ASN A 195 -6.41 49.26 -20.58
N THR A 196 -5.51 50.16 -20.76
CA THR A 196 -5.72 51.61 -20.84
C THR A 196 -5.08 52.12 -22.12
N ASP A 197 -5.95 52.69 -22.94
CA ASP A 197 -5.77 53.73 -23.99
C ASP A 197 -4.45 53.82 -24.73
#